data_737f6e817ede8db06dfb2cd8e04294b0
#
_entry.id   737f6e817ede8db06dfb2cd8e04294b0
#
_cell.length_a   1.000
_cell.length_b   1.000
_cell.length_c   1.000
_cell.angle_alpha   90.00
_cell.angle_beta   90.00
_cell.angle_gamma   90.00
#
_symmetry.space_group_name_H-M   'P 1'
#
loop_
_entity.id
_entity.type
_entity.pdbx_description
1 polymer ?
#
loop_
_entity_poly.entity_id
_entity_poly.type
_entity_poly.pdbx_seq_one_letter_code
_entity_poly.pdbx_strand_id
1 'polypeptide(L)'
;SDLKDVTFSSRYRCEWGTWGIVQATQVASEMLLAHYPQVRHVYLASGSCLPLRPVKELTDYLKERPQTDFIESATTSDVPWTVGGLDEERFTLRFPVSWKKNRHLFDFFVDIQRRLRMSRKMPNGIIPHMGSQWWCLSRRTLSAILQDPERPTYDKFFSHVWIPDESYFQTLARQYSSNIESRSLTLSKFDFQGKPHIF
;
A
#
# COMPACT_ATOMS: atom_id res chain seq x y z
N SER A 1 -26.64 6.12 -16.00
CA SER A 1 -26.87 5.31 -14.79
C SER A 1 -26.44 6.14 -13.61
N ASP A 2 -27.41 6.47 -12.77
CA ASP A 2 -27.15 7.22 -11.53
C ASP A 2 -26.32 6.34 -10.64
N LEU A 3 -25.03 6.63 -10.55
CA LEU A 3 -24.12 6.03 -9.56
C LEU A 3 -24.57 6.57 -8.19
N LYS A 4 -25.45 5.86 -7.53
CA LYS A 4 -25.83 6.11 -6.14
C LYS A 4 -24.64 5.72 -5.26
N ASP A 5 -24.39 6.49 -4.23
CA ASP A 5 -23.36 6.22 -3.22
C ASP A 5 -21.90 6.31 -3.73
N VAL A 6 -21.63 7.23 -4.65
CA VAL A 6 -20.27 7.54 -5.10
C VAL A 6 -19.82 8.87 -4.52
N THR A 7 -18.66 8.86 -3.88
CA THR A 7 -18.02 10.07 -3.34
C THR A 7 -16.68 10.27 -4.04
N PHE A 8 -16.38 11.50 -4.44
CA PHE A 8 -15.16 11.88 -5.10
C PHE A 8 -14.23 12.66 -4.15
N SER A 9 -12.94 12.34 -4.19
CA SER A 9 -11.89 13.11 -3.53
C SER A 9 -10.74 13.34 -4.51
N SER A 10 -10.35 14.60 -4.72
CA SER A 10 -9.23 14.99 -5.59
C SER A 10 -8.18 15.80 -4.84
N ARG A 11 -7.99 15.48 -3.54
CA ARG A 11 -7.14 16.28 -2.64
C ARG A 11 -5.65 16.13 -2.93
N TYR A 12 -5.21 14.98 -3.46
CA TYR A 12 -3.81 14.67 -3.69
C TYR A 12 -3.54 14.30 -5.13
N ARG A 13 -2.39 14.77 -5.66
CA ARG A 13 -1.88 14.33 -6.95
C ARG A 13 -1.24 12.96 -6.79
N CYS A 14 -1.81 11.95 -7.43
CA CYS A 14 -1.29 10.59 -7.42
C CYS A 14 -0.35 10.40 -8.61
N GLU A 15 0.92 10.17 -8.32
CA GLU A 15 1.92 9.75 -9.29
C GLU A 15 2.46 8.39 -8.86
N TRP A 16 2.76 7.51 -9.80
CA TRP A 16 3.25 6.16 -9.50
C TRP A 16 4.48 6.19 -8.57
N GLY A 17 4.45 5.36 -7.53
CA GLY A 17 5.54 5.20 -6.58
C GLY A 17 5.79 6.43 -5.71
N THR A 18 4.83 7.34 -5.58
CA THR A 18 4.94 8.51 -4.71
C THR A 18 4.00 8.44 -3.51
N TRP A 19 4.36 9.17 -2.47
CA TRP A 19 3.58 9.27 -1.23
C TRP A 19 2.14 9.75 -1.43
N GLY A 20 1.87 10.52 -2.50
CA GLY A 20 0.52 10.98 -2.83
C GLY A 20 -0.52 9.87 -2.99
N ILE A 21 -0.10 8.68 -3.44
CA ILE A 21 -1.01 7.51 -3.54
C ILE A 21 -1.44 7.06 -2.14
N VAL A 22 -0.51 6.95 -1.20
CA VAL A 22 -0.82 6.57 0.20
C VAL A 22 -1.74 7.60 0.84
N GLN A 23 -1.46 8.90 0.68
CA GLN A 23 -2.30 9.98 1.21
C GLN A 23 -3.71 9.95 0.63
N ALA A 24 -3.85 9.74 -0.68
CA ALA A 24 -5.16 9.61 -1.30
C ALA A 24 -5.94 8.41 -0.76
N THR A 25 -5.25 7.28 -0.58
CA THR A 25 -5.83 6.06 0.00
C THR A 25 -6.27 6.28 1.45
N GLN A 26 -5.45 6.96 2.27
CA GLN A 26 -5.79 7.30 3.66
C GLN A 26 -7.07 8.15 3.71
N VAL A 27 -7.11 9.26 2.94
CA VAL A 27 -8.27 10.17 2.94
C VAL A 27 -9.53 9.48 2.42
N ALA A 28 -9.44 8.71 1.34
CA ALA A 28 -10.57 7.96 0.82
C ALA A 28 -11.09 6.95 1.85
N SER A 29 -10.18 6.27 2.56
CA SER A 29 -10.52 5.32 3.62
C SER A 29 -11.19 6.01 4.81
N GLU A 30 -10.68 7.15 5.27
CA GLU A 30 -11.29 7.95 6.34
C GLU A 30 -12.71 8.40 5.97
N MET A 31 -12.90 8.92 4.75
CA MET A 31 -14.21 9.34 4.25
C MET A 31 -15.18 8.17 4.19
N LEU A 32 -14.74 7.01 3.68
CA LEU A 32 -15.56 5.81 3.58
C LEU A 32 -15.97 5.30 4.97
N LEU A 33 -15.03 5.21 5.90
CA LEU A 33 -15.30 4.75 7.27
C LEU A 33 -16.24 5.68 8.04
N ALA A 34 -16.19 6.99 7.76
CA ALA A 34 -17.09 7.99 8.35
C ALA A 34 -18.51 7.90 7.75
N HIS A 35 -18.64 7.76 6.44
CA HIS A 35 -19.92 7.69 5.75
C HIS A 35 -20.67 6.36 5.95
N TYR A 36 -19.92 5.27 6.07
CA TYR A 36 -20.47 3.91 6.16
C TYR A 36 -20.06 3.21 7.46
N PRO A 37 -20.70 3.54 8.59
CA PRO A 37 -20.32 2.98 9.90
C PRO A 37 -20.48 1.45 10.01
N GLN A 38 -21.32 0.84 9.17
CA GLN A 38 -21.58 -0.61 9.16
C GLN A 38 -20.64 -1.39 8.25
N VAL A 39 -19.75 -0.72 7.47
CA VAL A 39 -18.85 -1.44 6.58
C VAL A 39 -17.90 -2.34 7.38
N ARG A 40 -17.77 -3.58 6.96
CA ARG A 40 -16.89 -4.57 7.63
C ARG A 40 -15.52 -4.67 6.97
N HIS A 41 -15.47 -4.50 5.65
CA HIS A 41 -14.23 -4.50 4.88
C HIS A 41 -14.19 -3.32 3.94
N VAL A 42 -13.00 -2.83 3.69
CA VAL A 42 -12.70 -1.83 2.66
C VAL A 42 -11.77 -2.48 1.64
N TYR A 43 -12.17 -2.44 0.38
CA TYR A 43 -11.40 -3.01 -0.72
C TYR A 43 -10.78 -1.89 -1.56
N LEU A 44 -9.45 -1.88 -1.67
CA LEU A 44 -8.72 -0.97 -2.53
C LEU A 44 -8.57 -1.58 -3.92
N ALA A 45 -9.13 -0.91 -4.92
CA ALA A 45 -9.05 -1.30 -6.31
C ALA A 45 -8.64 -0.10 -7.19
N SER A 46 -8.10 -0.36 -8.37
CA SER A 46 -7.84 0.71 -9.36
C SER A 46 -9.09 0.99 -10.19
N GLY A 47 -9.09 2.15 -10.85
CA GLY A 47 -10.16 2.50 -11.81
C GLY A 47 -10.24 1.57 -13.02
N SER A 48 -9.24 0.73 -13.24
CA SER A 48 -9.21 -0.29 -14.32
C SER A 48 -9.49 -1.71 -13.82
N CYS A 49 -9.74 -1.92 -12.53
CA CYS A 49 -10.15 -3.21 -12.01
C CYS A 49 -11.60 -3.51 -12.42
N LEU A 50 -11.83 -4.73 -12.90
CA LEU A 50 -13.15 -5.25 -13.23
C LEU A 50 -13.44 -6.50 -12.39
N PRO A 51 -14.68 -6.69 -11.93
CA PRO A 51 -15.08 -7.92 -11.27
C PRO A 51 -14.98 -9.11 -12.26
N LEU A 52 -14.22 -10.14 -11.89
CA LEU A 52 -14.15 -11.38 -12.67
C LEU A 52 -15.30 -12.34 -12.33
N ARG A 53 -16.00 -12.08 -11.22
CA ARG A 53 -17.17 -12.84 -10.73
C ARG A 53 -18.21 -11.87 -10.18
N PRO A 54 -19.47 -12.32 -10.00
CA PRO A 54 -20.50 -11.50 -9.37
C PRO A 54 -20.03 -10.95 -8.03
N VAL A 55 -20.21 -9.64 -7.82
CA VAL A 55 -19.79 -8.96 -6.56
C VAL A 55 -20.43 -9.61 -5.33
N LYS A 56 -21.60 -10.23 -5.48
CA LYS A 56 -22.27 -11.00 -4.43
C LYS A 56 -21.38 -12.12 -3.87
N GLU A 57 -20.65 -12.84 -4.72
CA GLU A 57 -19.73 -13.91 -4.27
C GLU A 57 -18.62 -13.35 -3.39
N LEU A 58 -18.05 -12.20 -3.75
CA LEU A 58 -17.06 -11.52 -2.92
C LEU A 58 -17.65 -11.10 -1.57
N THR A 59 -18.85 -10.50 -1.58
CA THR A 59 -19.49 -10.07 -0.34
C THR A 59 -19.83 -11.24 0.58
N ASP A 60 -20.29 -12.36 0.04
CA ASP A 60 -20.60 -13.55 0.83
C ASP A 60 -19.30 -14.19 1.38
N TYR A 61 -18.25 -14.26 0.57
CA TYR A 61 -16.92 -14.70 1.00
C TYR A 61 -16.36 -13.86 2.17
N LEU A 62 -16.51 -12.53 2.12
CA LEU A 62 -16.05 -11.62 3.17
C LEU A 62 -16.94 -11.69 4.44
N LYS A 63 -18.25 -11.98 4.30
CA LYS A 63 -19.14 -12.17 5.44
C LYS A 63 -18.74 -13.36 6.32
N GLU A 64 -18.24 -14.42 5.70
CA GLU A 64 -17.74 -15.61 6.40
C GLU A 64 -16.39 -15.36 7.10
N ARG A 65 -15.70 -14.26 6.75
CA ARG A 65 -14.35 -13.90 7.20
C ARG A 65 -14.29 -12.48 7.76
N PRO A 66 -15.12 -12.13 8.75
CA PRO A 66 -15.35 -10.73 9.15
C PRO A 66 -14.14 -10.03 9.74
N GLN A 67 -13.11 -10.78 10.17
CA GLN A 67 -11.90 -10.25 10.79
C GLN A 67 -10.62 -10.64 10.02
N THR A 68 -10.76 -11.16 8.81
CA THR A 68 -9.62 -11.51 7.97
C THR A 68 -9.22 -10.33 7.11
N ASP A 69 -7.96 -10.00 7.14
CA ASP A 69 -7.33 -8.99 6.28
C ASP A 69 -6.64 -9.67 5.11
N PHE A 70 -6.97 -9.27 3.90
CA PHE A 70 -6.38 -9.79 2.67
C PHE A 70 -5.41 -8.74 2.14
N ILE A 71 -4.15 -8.92 2.42
CA ILE A 71 -3.07 -8.04 2.01
C ILE A 71 -1.79 -8.84 1.85
N GLU A 72 -1.23 -8.82 0.65
CA GLU A 72 0.09 -9.39 0.43
C GLU A 72 1.10 -8.61 1.30
N SER A 73 1.74 -9.32 2.22
CA SER A 73 2.61 -8.70 3.23
C SER A 73 3.71 -9.68 3.59
N ALA A 74 4.87 -9.50 2.97
CA ALA A 74 6.07 -10.31 3.15
C ALA A 74 7.26 -9.42 3.54
N THR A 75 8.21 -9.98 4.27
CA THR A 75 9.46 -9.28 4.59
C THR A 75 10.38 -9.23 3.37
N THR A 76 11.38 -8.36 3.39
CA THR A 76 12.36 -8.26 2.30
C THR A 76 13.18 -9.55 2.12
N SER A 77 13.31 -10.36 3.17
CA SER A 77 14.00 -11.66 3.12
C SER A 77 13.15 -12.77 2.51
N ASP A 78 11.82 -12.64 2.51
CA ASP A 78 10.92 -13.70 2.05
C ASP A 78 10.60 -13.61 0.56
N VAL A 79 10.97 -12.51 -0.10
CA VAL A 79 10.61 -12.26 -1.49
C VAL A 79 11.82 -11.96 -2.37
N PRO A 80 12.10 -12.81 -3.39
CA PRO A 80 13.21 -12.60 -4.33
C PRO A 80 12.88 -11.65 -5.49
N TRP A 81 11.68 -11.06 -5.54
CA TRP A 81 11.19 -10.28 -6.68
C TRP A 81 11.47 -8.78 -6.61
N THR A 82 12.25 -8.33 -5.66
CA THR A 82 12.70 -6.94 -5.61
C THR A 82 13.70 -6.66 -6.72
N VAL A 83 13.21 -6.07 -7.79
CA VAL A 83 14.01 -5.74 -8.96
C VAL A 83 14.87 -4.52 -8.67
N GLY A 84 16.18 -4.65 -8.86
CA GLY A 84 17.09 -3.51 -8.87
C GLY A 84 17.93 -3.29 -7.61
N GLY A 85 18.01 -4.25 -6.68
CA GLY A 85 18.93 -4.21 -5.54
C GLY A 85 18.59 -3.13 -4.49
N LEU A 86 17.34 -2.70 -4.42
CA LEU A 86 16.84 -1.76 -3.42
C LEU A 86 15.90 -2.44 -2.42
N ASP A 87 16.21 -3.65 -1.99
CA ASP A 87 15.35 -4.43 -1.10
C ASP A 87 15.22 -3.79 0.29
N GLU A 88 16.23 -3.96 1.13
CA GLU A 88 16.32 -3.31 2.42
C GLU A 88 16.61 -1.81 2.28
N GLU A 89 17.35 -1.41 1.25
CA GLU A 89 17.71 -0.02 1.00
C GLU A 89 16.49 0.86 0.75
N ARG A 90 15.37 0.31 0.26
CA ARG A 90 14.07 0.98 0.15
C ARG A 90 13.66 1.62 1.48
N PHE A 91 13.98 0.99 2.61
CA PHE A 91 13.64 1.45 3.95
C PHE A 91 14.80 2.15 4.67
N THR A 92 16.03 1.79 4.35
CA THR A 92 17.23 2.35 5.03
C THR A 92 17.75 3.61 4.39
N LEU A 93 17.47 3.86 3.13
CA LEU A 93 17.79 5.10 2.42
C LEU A 93 16.58 6.05 2.33
N ARG A 94 16.83 7.27 1.86
CA ARG A 94 15.79 8.28 1.59
C ARG A 94 15.67 8.54 0.10
N PHE A 95 14.44 8.62 -0.37
CA PHE A 95 14.11 8.84 -1.78
C PHE A 95 13.34 10.15 -1.96
N PRO A 96 14.03 11.31 -1.98
CA PRO A 96 13.37 12.61 -2.07
C PRO A 96 12.87 12.94 -3.48
N VAL A 97 13.29 12.18 -4.47
CA VAL A 97 12.99 12.41 -5.89
C VAL A 97 12.31 11.18 -6.49
N SER A 98 11.28 11.43 -7.32
CA SER A 98 10.63 10.35 -8.06
C SER A 98 11.56 9.82 -9.16
N TRP A 99 11.75 8.50 -9.18
CA TRP A 99 12.50 7.79 -10.20
C TRP A 99 12.01 8.07 -11.64
N LYS A 100 10.67 8.18 -11.81
CA LYS A 100 10.08 8.50 -13.12
C LYS A 100 10.34 9.92 -13.59
N LYS A 101 10.45 10.88 -12.67
CA LYS A 101 10.67 12.28 -13.04
C LYS A 101 12.11 12.58 -13.38
N ASN A 102 13.04 12.04 -12.61
CA ASN A 102 14.47 12.30 -12.82
C ASN A 102 15.31 11.13 -12.31
N ARG A 103 15.53 10.16 -13.21
CA ARG A 103 16.29 8.95 -12.89
C ARG A 103 17.73 9.27 -12.48
N HIS A 104 18.41 10.19 -13.17
CA HIS A 104 19.80 10.53 -12.86
C HIS A 104 19.94 11.14 -11.46
N LEU A 105 19.00 12.00 -11.09
CA LEU A 105 19.01 12.61 -9.75
C LEU A 105 18.64 11.57 -8.68
N PHE A 106 17.74 10.65 -8.96
CA PHE A 106 17.41 9.54 -8.09
C PHE A 106 18.64 8.66 -7.85
N ASP A 107 19.30 8.19 -8.91
CA ASP A 107 20.51 7.36 -8.84
C ASP A 107 21.63 8.09 -8.09
N PHE A 108 21.84 9.39 -8.37
CA PHE A 108 22.80 10.22 -7.63
C PHE A 108 22.54 10.26 -6.11
N PHE A 109 21.29 10.45 -5.69
CA PHE A 109 20.94 10.44 -4.26
C PHE A 109 21.16 9.08 -3.62
N VAL A 110 20.88 7.98 -4.32
CA VAL A 110 21.16 6.64 -3.83
C VAL A 110 22.67 6.44 -3.65
N ASP A 111 23.46 6.77 -4.67
CA ASP A 111 24.90 6.57 -4.64
C ASP A 111 25.60 7.41 -3.57
N ILE A 112 25.21 8.67 -3.38
CA ILE A 112 25.82 9.50 -2.34
C ILE A 112 25.51 8.97 -0.95
N GLN A 113 24.28 8.50 -0.69
CA GLN A 113 23.91 7.90 0.58
C GLN A 113 24.70 6.61 0.86
N ARG A 114 24.88 5.75 -0.17
CA ARG A 114 25.72 4.54 -0.08
C ARG A 114 27.18 4.89 0.25
N ARG A 115 27.77 5.86 -0.46
CA ARG A 115 29.16 6.32 -0.22
C ARG A 115 29.35 6.88 1.19
N LEU A 116 28.36 7.63 1.68
CA LEU A 116 28.39 8.19 3.04
C LEU A 116 27.94 7.20 4.12
N ARG A 117 27.60 5.95 3.74
CA ARG A 117 27.07 4.92 4.64
C ARG A 117 25.88 5.40 5.47
N MET A 118 25.05 6.24 4.85
CA MET A 118 23.84 6.74 5.51
C MET A 118 22.83 5.60 5.63
N SER A 119 22.24 5.49 6.82
CA SER A 119 21.17 4.54 7.06
C SER A 119 20.19 5.11 8.06
N ARG A 120 18.91 4.82 7.92
CA ARG A 120 17.85 5.12 8.87
C ARG A 120 17.19 3.83 9.34
N LYS A 121 16.63 3.87 10.53
CA LYS A 121 15.90 2.75 11.10
C LYS A 121 14.39 2.98 10.98
N MET A 122 13.65 1.89 10.89
CA MET A 122 12.19 1.94 10.99
C MET A 122 11.77 2.52 12.35
N PRO A 123 10.76 3.40 12.37
CA PRO A 123 10.19 3.90 13.61
C PRO A 123 9.74 2.75 14.52
N ASN A 124 9.91 2.91 15.81
CA ASN A 124 9.44 1.97 16.84
C ASN A 124 9.92 0.50 16.67
N GLY A 125 10.94 0.26 15.84
CA GLY A 125 11.46 -1.09 15.59
C GLY A 125 10.54 -1.98 14.78
N ILE A 126 9.55 -1.41 14.07
CA ILE A 126 8.63 -2.18 13.23
C ILE A 126 9.40 -2.85 12.09
N ILE A 127 9.09 -4.11 11.83
CA ILE A 127 9.66 -4.86 10.69
C ILE A 127 8.95 -4.42 9.41
N PRO A 128 9.66 -3.92 8.40
CA PRO A 128 9.07 -3.51 7.15
C PRO A 128 8.56 -4.72 6.35
N HIS A 129 7.39 -4.57 5.76
CA HIS A 129 6.79 -5.54 4.87
C HIS A 129 6.44 -4.88 3.53
N MET A 130 6.41 -5.70 2.50
CA MET A 130 6.11 -5.32 1.13
C MET A 130 5.07 -6.25 0.52
N GLY A 131 4.41 -5.78 -0.51
CA GLY A 131 3.45 -6.57 -1.27
C GLY A 131 2.70 -5.72 -2.28
N SER A 132 1.71 -6.32 -2.90
CA SER A 132 0.82 -5.63 -3.84
C SER A 132 0.16 -4.41 -3.19
N GLN A 133 0.02 -3.33 -3.94
CA GLN A 133 -0.77 -2.15 -3.55
C GLN A 133 -2.22 -2.52 -3.22
N TRP A 134 -2.76 -3.58 -3.81
CA TRP A 134 -4.17 -3.94 -3.72
C TRP A 134 -4.45 -4.81 -2.51
N TRP A 135 -5.34 -4.35 -1.65
CA TRP A 135 -5.70 -5.02 -0.42
C TRP A 135 -7.21 -4.93 -0.12
N CYS A 136 -7.68 -5.83 0.73
CA CYS A 136 -9.00 -5.77 1.33
C CYS A 136 -8.84 -5.91 2.84
N LEU A 137 -8.94 -4.79 3.56
CA LEU A 137 -8.74 -4.73 5.00
C LEU A 137 -10.08 -4.69 5.74
N SER A 138 -10.13 -5.37 6.88
CA SER A 138 -11.22 -5.23 7.83
C SER A 138 -11.30 -3.80 8.36
N ARG A 139 -12.52 -3.35 8.68
CA ARG A 139 -12.75 -2.05 9.32
C ARG A 139 -11.86 -1.85 10.54
N ARG A 140 -11.72 -2.91 11.36
CA ARG A 140 -10.93 -2.89 12.59
C ARG A 140 -9.47 -2.52 12.31
N THR A 141 -8.83 -3.27 11.44
CA THR A 141 -7.42 -3.06 11.10
C THR A 141 -7.20 -1.69 10.44
N LEU A 142 -8.04 -1.34 9.47
CA LEU A 142 -7.93 -0.06 8.77
C LEU A 142 -8.14 1.12 9.72
N SER A 143 -9.14 1.06 10.61
CA SER A 143 -9.36 2.11 11.62
C SER A 143 -8.18 2.23 12.57
N ALA A 144 -7.60 1.11 13.02
CA ALA A 144 -6.43 1.13 13.90
C ALA A 144 -5.22 1.80 13.24
N ILE A 145 -4.97 1.50 11.95
CA ILE A 145 -3.90 2.17 11.17
C ILE A 145 -4.13 3.68 11.08
N LEU A 146 -5.36 4.09 10.75
CA LEU A 146 -5.70 5.50 10.49
C LEU A 146 -5.76 6.35 11.76
N GLN A 147 -6.10 5.74 12.89
CA GLN A 147 -6.26 6.43 14.18
C GLN A 147 -5.05 6.27 15.12
N ASP A 148 -3.97 5.62 14.64
CA ASP A 148 -2.76 5.44 15.43
C ASP A 148 -2.14 6.80 15.82
N PRO A 149 -1.89 7.06 17.11
CA PRO A 149 -1.17 8.25 17.56
C PRO A 149 0.21 8.43 16.92
N GLU A 150 0.90 7.33 16.58
CA GLU A 150 2.19 7.34 15.91
C GLU A 150 2.11 7.47 14.38
N ARG A 151 0.91 7.53 13.80
CA ARG A 151 0.72 7.69 12.36
C ARG A 151 1.53 8.84 11.76
N PRO A 152 1.63 10.04 12.37
CA PRO A 152 2.47 11.11 11.82
C PRO A 152 3.95 10.72 11.69
N THR A 153 4.45 9.90 12.62
CA THR A 153 5.82 9.37 12.57
C THR A 153 6.00 8.40 11.42
N TYR A 154 5.05 7.49 11.21
CA TYR A 154 5.04 6.56 10.08
C TYR A 154 4.90 7.29 8.75
N ASP A 155 3.98 8.24 8.64
CA ASP A 155 3.76 9.04 7.44
C ASP A 155 5.04 9.79 7.03
N LYS A 156 5.72 10.43 8.00
CA LYS A 156 7.00 11.09 7.77
C LYS A 156 8.09 10.11 7.33
N PHE A 157 8.12 8.91 7.87
CA PHE A 157 9.09 7.90 7.47
C PHE A 157 8.81 7.41 6.04
N PHE A 158 7.59 6.96 5.78
CA PHE A 158 7.20 6.34 4.52
C PHE A 158 7.12 7.34 3.36
N SER A 159 6.96 8.65 3.62
CA SER A 159 7.03 9.68 2.58
C SER A 159 8.40 9.76 1.87
N HIS A 160 9.42 9.12 2.44
CA HIS A 160 10.76 9.03 1.87
C HIS A 160 11.14 7.58 1.51
N VAL A 161 10.21 6.66 1.52
CA VAL A 161 10.38 5.29 1.03
C VAL A 161 10.13 5.25 -0.47
N TRP A 162 10.87 4.43 -1.20
CA TRP A 162 10.62 4.19 -2.62
C TRP A 162 9.42 3.26 -2.79
N ILE A 163 8.43 3.70 -3.59
CA ILE A 163 7.14 3.01 -3.81
C ILE A 163 6.44 2.70 -2.47
N PRO A 164 6.04 3.75 -1.71
CA PRO A 164 5.48 3.57 -0.37
C PRO A 164 4.10 2.90 -0.35
N ASP A 165 3.35 2.94 -1.44
CA ASP A 165 2.06 2.29 -1.64
C ASP A 165 2.14 0.75 -1.61
N GLU A 166 3.33 0.19 -1.87
CA GLU A 166 3.62 -1.25 -1.77
C GLU A 166 4.17 -1.66 -0.41
N SER A 167 4.21 -0.77 0.58
CA SER A 167 4.85 -1.08 1.87
C SER A 167 4.17 -0.45 3.10
N TYR A 168 3.48 0.68 2.97
CA TYR A 168 2.87 1.37 4.09
C TYR A 168 1.78 0.53 4.78
N PHE A 169 0.75 0.17 4.04
CA PHE A 169 -0.35 -0.64 4.59
C PHE A 169 0.10 -2.06 4.88
N GLN A 170 1.00 -2.63 4.07
CA GLN A 170 1.58 -3.96 4.25
C GLN A 170 2.33 -4.08 5.57
N THR A 171 3.08 -3.04 5.95
CA THR A 171 3.80 -2.97 7.23
C THR A 171 2.86 -2.76 8.39
N LEU A 172 1.97 -1.76 8.31
CA LEU A 172 1.13 -1.39 9.44
C LEU A 172 0.01 -2.41 9.71
N ALA A 173 -0.50 -3.10 8.69
CA ALA A 173 -1.46 -4.18 8.91
C ALA A 173 -0.91 -5.27 9.84
N ARG A 174 0.41 -5.57 9.77
CA ARG A 174 1.04 -6.55 10.68
C ARG A 174 1.04 -6.13 12.14
N GLN A 175 0.92 -4.83 12.42
CA GLN A 175 0.85 -4.34 13.81
C GLN A 175 -0.55 -4.51 14.42
N TYR A 176 -1.59 -4.42 13.60
CA TYR A 176 -2.98 -4.31 14.09
C TYR A 176 -3.88 -5.49 13.74
N SER A 177 -3.51 -6.23 12.72
CA SER A 177 -4.31 -7.41 12.32
C SER A 177 -3.99 -8.61 13.16
N SER A 178 -5.03 -9.31 13.57
CA SER A 178 -4.91 -10.62 14.23
C SER A 178 -4.98 -11.79 13.25
N ASN A 179 -5.42 -11.55 12.02
CA ASN A 179 -5.60 -12.60 11.02
C ASN A 179 -5.37 -12.03 9.61
N ILE A 180 -4.17 -12.24 9.08
CA ILE A 180 -3.79 -11.85 7.72
C ILE A 180 -3.69 -13.09 6.82
N GLU A 181 -4.49 -13.09 5.75
CA GLU A 181 -4.19 -13.89 4.58
C GLU A 181 -3.26 -13.09 3.65
N SER A 182 -1.97 -13.50 3.59
CA SER A 182 -0.93 -12.78 2.81
C SER A 182 -1.11 -12.98 1.31
N ARG A 183 -2.20 -12.48 0.77
CA ARG A 183 -2.53 -12.47 -0.65
C ARG A 183 -3.46 -11.32 -1.01
N SER A 184 -3.42 -10.91 -2.27
CA SER A 184 -4.41 -9.99 -2.82
C SER A 184 -5.66 -10.76 -3.28
N LEU A 185 -6.83 -10.13 -3.17
CA LEU A 185 -8.05 -10.56 -3.84
C LEU A 185 -8.16 -10.02 -5.28
N THR A 186 -7.18 -9.22 -5.69
CA THR A 186 -7.06 -8.70 -7.06
C THR A 186 -6.15 -9.61 -7.86
N LEU A 187 -6.63 -10.15 -8.97
CA LEU A 187 -5.79 -10.86 -9.93
C LEU A 187 -5.01 -9.84 -10.76
N SER A 188 -3.69 -9.90 -10.66
CA SER A 188 -2.78 -9.14 -11.51
C SER A 188 -1.90 -10.10 -12.30
N LYS A 189 -1.90 -9.96 -13.62
CA LYS A 189 -1.01 -10.71 -14.50
C LYS A 189 -0.02 -9.74 -15.12
N PHE A 190 1.25 -10.00 -14.92
CA PHE A 190 2.32 -9.23 -15.52
C PHE A 190 2.92 -10.00 -16.70
N ASP A 191 3.23 -9.30 -17.79
CA ASP A 191 4.02 -9.85 -18.88
C ASP A 191 5.51 -9.86 -18.53
N PHE A 192 6.33 -10.49 -19.38
CA PHE A 192 7.79 -10.54 -19.20
C PHE A 192 8.48 -9.15 -19.22
N GLN A 193 7.76 -8.08 -19.58
CA GLN A 193 8.26 -6.71 -19.59
C GLN A 193 7.91 -5.93 -18.31
N GLY A 194 7.32 -6.58 -17.32
CA GLY A 194 6.94 -5.96 -16.06
C GLY A 194 5.75 -5.01 -16.14
N LYS A 195 4.95 -5.07 -17.20
CA LYS A 195 3.70 -4.33 -17.33
C LYS A 195 2.51 -5.24 -17.06
N PRO A 196 1.43 -4.71 -16.43
CA PRO A 196 0.20 -5.47 -16.28
C PRO A 196 -0.36 -5.85 -17.65
N HIS A 197 -0.81 -7.09 -17.79
CA HIS A 197 -1.51 -7.53 -18.99
C HIS A 197 -2.86 -6.80 -19.07
N ILE A 198 -3.17 -6.25 -20.23
CA ILE A 198 -4.50 -5.71 -20.54
C ILE A 198 -5.32 -6.86 -21.13
N PHE A 199 -6.43 -7.19 -20.48
CA PHE A 199 -7.38 -8.20 -20.94
C PHE A 199 -8.39 -7.61 -21.91
#